data_c62bba377ba93ae7eef3a10f3f95aced
#
_entry.id   c62bba377ba93ae7eef3a10f3f95aced
#
_cell.length_a   1.000
_cell.length_b   1.000
_cell.length_c   1.000
_cell.angle_alpha   90.00
_cell.angle_beta   90.00
_cell.angle_gamma   90.00
#
_symmetry.space_group_name_H-M   'P 1'
#
loop_
_entity.id
_entity.type
_entity.pdbx_description
1 polymer ?
#
loop_
_entity_poly.entity_id
_entity_poly.type
_entity_poly.pdbx_seq_one_letter_code
_entity_poly.pdbx_strand_id
1 'polypeptide(L)'
;MPSVTTAPVTNIETTQATGGGEVTSDGNTELFVRGICWSTKRRPNIEDPRTTDGYEVGKFTSSITQLNPNTLYYVRAYATNIIGTDYGSEITFTTSQITTATLTTTLISAITQTSAVSGGNITSEGGSPVTARGVCWSKSPGPTTGDSKTSNGTGPGIFTSNITGLTGNTKYYVKAYATNITGTSYGEEIWFVTSPVLPTITTNLITPTSTTTATGGGDVTADGGAFITERGVCWSISANPTITNSKTIDGSGTGIFQSNLAGLTANTLYHVRAYATNSAGTAYGQDRTFRTDPVTINDYDGNSYSVIRIGNQLWTGENLKTTRYVTGTAIPIVTDNDAWNALTTPGYCWYDNNMSAYKDIYGALYNWYAVNAGNLCPAGWHASTDDDWITLANYLGGQSEAGGSLKEMGTSHWFSPNTGAANEDNFTALPGGYRFDSGVFDNLRSTGYWWTSTTYTSSDAWYRNINYNESRLFRATKNKKFGHSVRCVRD
;
A
#
# COMPACT_ATOMS: atom_id res chain seq x y z
N MET A 1 17.97 -81.98 46.29
CA MET A 1 17.38 -80.79 45.55
C MET A 1 18.49 -79.73 45.45
N PRO A 2 18.48 -78.94 44.35
CA PRO A 2 19.41 -77.81 44.26
C PRO A 2 19.14 -76.80 45.38
N SER A 3 20.06 -75.81 45.56
CA SER A 3 19.82 -74.64 46.39
C SER A 3 20.04 -73.36 45.53
N VAL A 4 19.04 -72.46 45.55
CA VAL A 4 19.04 -71.30 44.69
C VAL A 4 18.58 -70.01 45.44
N THR A 5 19.17 -68.88 45.15
CA THR A 5 18.80 -67.56 45.66
C THR A 5 18.34 -66.67 44.54
N THR A 6 17.32 -65.84 44.81
CA THR A 6 16.79 -64.85 43.82
C THR A 6 17.55 -63.55 43.95
N ALA A 7 18.10 -63.05 42.86
CA ALA A 7 18.78 -61.74 42.81
C ALA A 7 17.74 -60.61 42.66
N PRO A 8 18.04 -59.37 43.12
CA PRO A 8 17.20 -58.20 42.91
C PRO A 8 16.90 -57.97 41.43
N VAL A 9 15.66 -57.52 41.09
CA VAL A 9 15.29 -57.14 39.76
C VAL A 9 15.79 -55.70 39.49
N THR A 10 16.39 -55.52 38.33
CA THR A 10 16.99 -54.25 37.87
C THR A 10 16.48 -53.93 36.48
N ASN A 11 16.84 -52.73 35.94
CA ASN A 11 16.44 -52.27 34.59
C ASN A 11 14.93 -52.42 34.35
N ILE A 12 14.11 -51.98 35.32
CA ILE A 12 12.65 -52.13 35.26
C ILE A 12 12.09 -51.10 34.30
N GLU A 13 11.55 -51.56 33.18
CA GLU A 13 10.91 -50.78 32.15
C GLU A 13 9.39 -51.04 32.15
N THR A 14 8.69 -50.57 31.14
CA THR A 14 7.24 -50.73 31.01
C THR A 14 6.80 -52.17 30.71
N THR A 15 7.60 -52.89 29.89
CA THR A 15 7.27 -54.26 29.41
C THR A 15 8.39 -55.26 29.58
N GLN A 16 9.49 -54.86 30.22
CA GLN A 16 10.62 -55.73 30.47
C GLN A 16 11.38 -55.37 31.75
N ALA A 17 12.15 -56.28 32.25
CA ALA A 17 13.06 -56.08 33.39
C ALA A 17 14.20 -57.09 33.34
N THR A 18 15.23 -56.87 34.12
CA THR A 18 16.36 -57.82 34.28
C THR A 18 16.29 -58.45 35.66
N GLY A 19 16.16 -59.74 35.69
CA GLY A 19 16.23 -60.56 36.95
C GLY A 19 17.44 -61.48 36.93
N GLY A 20 17.40 -62.47 37.83
CA GLY A 20 18.47 -63.49 37.94
C GLY A 20 18.49 -64.18 39.27
N GLY A 21 19.55 -64.92 39.48
CA GLY A 21 19.76 -65.65 40.71
C GLY A 21 21.16 -66.25 40.84
N GLU A 22 21.37 -67.00 41.87
CA GLU A 22 22.58 -67.78 42.03
C GLU A 22 22.22 -69.22 42.55
N VAL A 23 22.63 -70.23 41.76
CA VAL A 23 22.54 -71.61 42.20
C VAL A 23 23.78 -71.86 43.03
N THR A 24 23.61 -72.03 44.38
CA THR A 24 24.67 -72.17 45.32
C THR A 24 25.08 -73.62 45.50
N SER A 25 24.19 -74.59 45.13
CA SER A 25 24.50 -76.04 45.12
C SER A 25 23.63 -76.75 44.12
N ASP A 26 24.16 -77.75 43.42
CA ASP A 26 23.42 -78.66 42.53
C ASP A 26 22.69 -79.77 43.28
N GLY A 27 22.92 -79.90 44.62
CA GLY A 27 22.36 -80.98 45.45
C GLY A 27 22.96 -82.32 45.18
N ASN A 28 24.24 -82.36 44.77
CA ASN A 28 25.04 -83.54 44.38
C ASN A 28 24.47 -84.30 43.19
N THR A 29 23.73 -83.67 42.30
CA THR A 29 23.22 -84.20 41.04
C THR A 29 23.17 -83.13 39.98
N GLU A 30 23.44 -83.48 38.75
CA GLU A 30 23.49 -82.54 37.62
C GLU A 30 22.16 -81.75 37.48
N LEU A 31 22.27 -80.45 37.23
CA LEU A 31 21.12 -79.59 36.99
C LEU A 31 20.64 -79.81 35.55
N PHE A 32 19.30 -79.80 35.36
CA PHE A 32 18.65 -79.85 34.06
C PHE A 32 18.41 -78.49 33.52
N VAL A 33 18.04 -77.53 34.42
CA VAL A 33 17.69 -76.16 34.04
C VAL A 33 17.72 -75.23 35.24
N ARG A 34 18.09 -74.00 35.02
CA ARG A 34 17.93 -72.85 35.96
C ARG A 34 17.32 -71.69 35.23
N GLY A 35 16.69 -70.76 35.96
CA GLY A 35 16.08 -69.56 35.42
C GLY A 35 15.31 -68.80 36.51
N ILE A 36 14.50 -67.89 36.11
CA ILE A 36 13.53 -67.23 36.95
C ILE A 36 12.09 -67.47 36.41
N CYS A 37 11.15 -67.53 37.37
CA CYS A 37 9.72 -67.53 37.04
C CYS A 37 9.05 -66.32 37.66
N TRP A 38 8.02 -65.78 36.99
CA TRP A 38 7.31 -64.58 37.46
C TRP A 38 5.81 -64.68 37.21
N SER A 39 5.04 -63.99 38.06
CA SER A 39 3.58 -63.97 38.03
C SER A 39 3.07 -62.70 38.65
N THR A 40 1.84 -62.27 38.34
CA THR A 40 1.07 -61.26 39.09
C THR A 40 0.49 -61.82 40.40
N LYS A 41 0.59 -63.15 40.62
CA LYS A 41 0.19 -63.84 41.83
C LYS A 41 1.43 -64.24 42.65
N ARG A 42 1.27 -64.33 43.95
CA ARG A 42 2.34 -64.77 44.88
C ARG A 42 2.78 -66.21 44.60
N ARG A 43 4.01 -66.47 44.89
CA ARG A 43 4.67 -67.78 44.78
C ARG A 43 4.70 -68.31 43.35
N PRO A 44 5.26 -67.54 42.42
CA PRO A 44 5.39 -68.04 41.02
C PRO A 44 6.22 -69.35 41.06
N ASN A 45 5.90 -70.24 40.12
CA ASN A 45 6.55 -71.53 39.94
C ASN A 45 6.84 -71.82 38.46
N ILE A 46 7.39 -72.97 38.12
CA ILE A 46 7.77 -73.34 36.77
C ILE A 46 6.60 -73.52 35.79
N GLU A 47 5.35 -73.49 36.27
CA GLU A 47 4.17 -73.45 35.36
C GLU A 47 3.79 -72.03 34.91
N ASP A 48 4.32 -71.02 35.62
CA ASP A 48 4.18 -69.63 35.23
C ASP A 48 5.19 -69.27 34.15
N PRO A 49 5.07 -68.08 33.54
CA PRO A 49 6.12 -67.52 32.67
C PRO A 49 7.48 -67.59 33.28
N ARG A 50 8.46 -68.08 32.52
CA ARG A 50 9.82 -68.36 33.00
C ARG A 50 10.88 -68.19 31.93
N THR A 51 12.13 -68.02 32.35
CA THR A 51 13.33 -68.11 31.52
C THR A 51 13.99 -69.50 31.65
N THR A 52 14.86 -69.80 30.72
CA THR A 52 15.80 -70.94 30.78
C THR A 52 17.17 -70.35 30.52
N ASP A 53 18.04 -70.34 31.61
CA ASP A 53 19.27 -69.58 31.58
C ASP A 53 20.48 -70.49 31.83
N GLY A 54 20.36 -71.78 31.37
CA GLY A 54 21.44 -72.79 31.49
C GLY A 54 21.18 -73.86 32.60
N TYR A 55 22.23 -74.60 32.90
CA TYR A 55 22.19 -75.75 33.81
C TYR A 55 23.40 -75.82 34.76
N GLU A 56 24.16 -74.69 34.88
CA GLU A 56 25.35 -74.62 35.69
C GLU A 56 25.11 -74.07 37.12
N VAL A 57 25.91 -74.40 38.05
CA VAL A 57 25.94 -73.69 39.36
C VAL A 57 26.58 -72.31 39.22
N GLY A 58 26.21 -71.37 40.10
CA GLY A 58 26.72 -70.01 40.11
C GLY A 58 25.63 -68.97 39.68
N LYS A 59 26.09 -67.75 39.48
CA LYS A 59 25.22 -66.60 39.11
C LYS A 59 24.75 -66.71 37.73
N PHE A 60 23.51 -66.19 37.51
CA PHE A 60 22.93 -66.05 36.20
C PHE A 60 22.02 -64.81 36.10
N THR A 61 21.80 -64.30 34.91
CA THR A 61 20.97 -63.15 34.60
C THR A 61 19.89 -63.54 33.62
N SER A 62 18.68 -63.02 33.81
CA SER A 62 17.50 -63.38 33.04
C SER A 62 16.84 -62.13 32.49
N SER A 63 16.40 -62.14 31.24
CA SER A 63 15.52 -61.11 30.66
C SER A 63 14.06 -61.48 30.87
N ILE A 64 13.36 -60.66 31.66
CA ILE A 64 11.91 -60.76 31.86
C ILE A 64 11.25 -59.86 30.82
N THR A 65 10.42 -60.46 29.93
CA THR A 65 9.77 -59.76 28.84
C THR A 65 8.25 -59.98 28.82
N GLN A 66 7.54 -59.26 27.98
CA GLN A 66 6.06 -59.37 27.81
C GLN A 66 5.33 -59.01 29.11
N LEU A 67 5.86 -58.10 29.89
CA LEU A 67 5.20 -57.55 31.07
C LEU A 67 4.16 -56.52 30.72
N ASN A 68 3.14 -56.37 31.57
CA ASN A 68 2.18 -55.29 31.46
C ASN A 68 2.71 -54.05 32.19
N PRO A 69 2.53 -52.86 31.66
CA PRO A 69 2.92 -51.64 32.35
C PRO A 69 2.21 -51.44 33.70
N ASN A 70 2.85 -50.71 34.60
CA ASN A 70 2.32 -50.34 35.91
C ASN A 70 1.73 -51.55 36.67
N THR A 71 2.42 -52.71 36.59
CA THR A 71 1.93 -53.97 37.15
C THR A 71 2.91 -54.54 38.15
N LEU A 72 2.39 -54.96 39.31
CA LEU A 72 3.20 -55.65 40.33
C LEU A 72 3.40 -57.11 39.95
N TYR A 73 4.67 -57.55 39.92
CA TYR A 73 5.09 -58.92 39.66
C TYR A 73 5.83 -59.48 40.89
N TYR A 74 5.61 -60.79 41.11
CA TYR A 74 6.36 -61.62 42.04
C TYR A 74 7.36 -62.45 41.22
N VAL A 75 8.58 -62.58 41.65
CA VAL A 75 9.67 -63.28 40.96
C VAL A 75 10.38 -64.20 41.87
N ARG A 76 10.77 -65.41 41.42
CA ARG A 76 11.63 -66.35 42.10
C ARG A 76 12.64 -66.95 41.11
N ALA A 77 13.85 -67.07 41.51
CA ALA A 77 14.80 -67.94 40.82
C ALA A 77 14.42 -69.42 41.07
N TYR A 78 14.68 -70.25 40.07
CA TYR A 78 14.51 -71.72 40.25
C TYR A 78 15.66 -72.46 39.67
N ALA A 79 15.90 -73.68 40.23
CA ALA A 79 16.82 -74.66 39.68
C ALA A 79 16.20 -76.06 39.81
N THR A 80 16.37 -76.91 38.78
CA THR A 80 15.79 -78.27 38.72
C THR A 80 16.85 -79.27 38.41
N ASN A 81 16.86 -80.37 39.22
CA ASN A 81 17.63 -81.61 38.98
C ASN A 81 16.68 -82.79 39.05
N ILE A 82 17.22 -84.03 39.01
CA ILE A 82 16.42 -85.26 39.03
C ILE A 82 15.61 -85.45 40.33
N ILE A 83 15.99 -84.75 41.38
CA ILE A 83 15.32 -84.88 42.70
C ILE A 83 14.10 -83.94 42.75
N GLY A 84 14.11 -82.86 42.01
CA GLY A 84 13.04 -81.88 41.96
C GLY A 84 13.51 -80.43 41.70
N THR A 85 12.57 -79.48 41.81
CA THR A 85 12.80 -78.06 41.64
C THR A 85 12.86 -77.37 43.00
N ASP A 86 13.88 -76.51 43.20
CA ASP A 86 13.96 -75.61 44.33
C ASP A 86 13.80 -74.15 43.88
N TYR A 87 13.35 -73.29 44.77
CA TYR A 87 13.05 -71.91 44.47
C TYR A 87 13.67 -70.94 45.48
N GLY A 88 14.34 -69.90 45.00
CA GLY A 88 14.81 -68.80 45.78
C GLY A 88 13.67 -68.01 46.45
N SER A 89 14.07 -67.10 47.35
CA SER A 89 13.12 -66.22 48.03
C SER A 89 12.31 -65.42 47.04
N GLU A 90 10.99 -65.24 47.30
CA GLU A 90 10.09 -64.37 46.52
C GLU A 90 10.52 -62.91 46.66
N ILE A 91 10.67 -62.22 45.56
CA ILE A 91 10.89 -60.78 45.59
C ILE A 91 9.78 -60.15 44.65
N THR A 92 9.61 -58.86 44.80
CA THR A 92 8.62 -58.12 44.00
C THR A 92 9.25 -56.97 43.27
N PHE A 93 8.68 -56.61 42.12
CA PHE A 93 8.93 -55.37 41.43
C PHE A 93 7.65 -54.89 40.74
N THR A 94 7.57 -53.57 40.44
CA THR A 94 6.47 -53.01 39.66
C THR A 94 7.04 -52.40 38.37
N THR A 95 6.49 -52.77 37.23
CA THR A 95 6.87 -52.19 35.93
C THR A 95 6.56 -50.72 35.90
N SER A 96 7.32 -49.98 35.11
CA SER A 96 7.13 -48.54 34.93
C SER A 96 5.77 -48.22 34.29
N GLN A 97 5.19 -47.09 34.67
CA GLN A 97 3.96 -46.57 34.05
C GLN A 97 4.25 -46.00 32.67
N ILE A 98 3.32 -46.20 31.72
CA ILE A 98 3.38 -45.45 30.47
C ILE A 98 2.95 -44.00 30.74
N THR A 99 3.76 -43.05 30.27
CA THR A 99 3.51 -41.62 30.36
C THR A 99 3.46 -41.01 28.97
N THR A 100 3.04 -39.74 28.85
CA THR A 100 3.21 -38.99 27.60
C THR A 100 4.69 -38.79 27.29
N ALA A 101 5.02 -38.55 26.03
CA ALA A 101 6.38 -38.28 25.58
C ALA A 101 6.95 -37.03 26.24
N THR A 102 8.27 -36.96 26.39
CA THR A 102 9.00 -35.77 26.85
C THR A 102 9.73 -35.17 25.64
N LEU A 103 9.56 -33.84 25.41
CA LEU A 103 10.14 -33.19 24.26
C LEU A 103 10.44 -31.72 24.53
N THR A 104 11.25 -31.12 23.64
CA THR A 104 11.55 -29.69 23.61
C THR A 104 11.18 -29.11 22.28
N THR A 105 10.83 -27.81 22.23
CA THR A 105 10.63 -27.05 20.99
C THR A 105 11.94 -26.44 20.54
N THR A 106 12.27 -26.59 19.24
CA THR A 106 13.47 -25.99 18.65
C THR A 106 13.21 -24.51 18.33
N LEU A 107 14.20 -23.65 18.58
CA LEU A 107 14.13 -22.23 18.27
C LEU A 107 13.79 -21.98 16.80
N ILE A 108 13.05 -20.89 16.56
CA ILE A 108 12.64 -20.50 15.21
C ILE A 108 13.83 -19.94 14.43
N SER A 109 13.90 -20.30 13.16
CA SER A 109 14.92 -19.83 12.20
C SER A 109 14.30 -19.60 10.82
N ALA A 110 15.06 -19.05 9.87
CA ALA A 110 14.65 -18.82 8.47
C ALA A 110 13.28 -18.13 8.35
N ILE A 111 13.04 -17.10 9.17
CA ILE A 111 11.78 -16.34 9.19
C ILE A 111 11.66 -15.50 7.91
N THR A 112 10.56 -15.69 7.19
CA THR A 112 10.16 -14.89 6.01
C THR A 112 8.80 -14.23 6.26
N GLN A 113 8.19 -13.66 5.23
CA GLN A 113 6.82 -13.14 5.32
C GLN A 113 5.77 -14.26 5.48
N THR A 114 6.03 -15.44 4.91
CA THR A 114 5.03 -16.52 4.77
C THR A 114 5.47 -17.85 5.31
N SER A 115 6.71 -17.95 5.85
CA SER A 115 7.27 -19.20 6.35
C SER A 115 8.27 -18.98 7.47
N ALA A 116 8.53 -20.05 8.22
CA ALA A 116 9.61 -20.16 9.20
C ALA A 116 10.00 -21.63 9.35
N VAL A 117 11.14 -21.88 9.99
CA VAL A 117 11.62 -23.22 10.33
C VAL A 117 11.69 -23.36 11.84
N SER A 118 11.19 -24.49 12.36
CA SER A 118 11.30 -24.91 13.76
C SER A 118 11.49 -26.43 13.81
N GLY A 119 11.10 -27.05 14.90
CA GLY A 119 11.17 -28.49 15.11
C GLY A 119 11.06 -28.86 16.58
N GLY A 120 11.57 -30.00 16.92
CA GLY A 120 11.65 -30.45 18.30
C GLY A 120 12.63 -31.59 18.50
N ASN A 121 12.86 -31.93 19.78
CA ASN A 121 13.63 -33.11 20.16
C ASN A 121 12.82 -33.91 21.18
N ILE A 122 12.43 -35.12 20.80
CA ILE A 122 11.77 -36.06 21.70
C ILE A 122 12.83 -36.86 22.45
N THR A 123 13.00 -36.57 23.73
CA THR A 123 14.01 -37.18 24.60
C THR A 123 13.53 -38.46 25.23
N SER A 124 12.21 -38.69 25.33
CA SER A 124 11.61 -39.93 25.80
C SER A 124 10.26 -40.14 25.17
N GLU A 125 9.96 -41.37 24.76
CA GLU A 125 8.64 -41.77 24.24
C GLU A 125 7.64 -42.09 25.36
N GLY A 126 8.07 -42.05 26.64
CA GLY A 126 7.22 -42.32 27.81
C GLY A 126 6.84 -43.79 27.98
N GLY A 127 7.64 -44.70 27.42
CA GLY A 127 7.41 -46.15 27.53
C GLY A 127 6.43 -46.71 26.49
N SER A 128 6.03 -45.92 25.52
CA SER A 128 5.21 -46.35 24.37
C SER A 128 5.60 -45.53 23.13
N PRO A 129 5.67 -46.16 21.96
CA PRO A 129 6.11 -45.49 20.71
C PRO A 129 5.36 -44.23 20.42
N VAL A 130 6.07 -43.17 20.00
CA VAL A 130 5.49 -41.96 19.45
C VAL A 130 4.96 -42.23 18.06
N THR A 131 3.64 -42.08 17.89
CA THR A 131 2.89 -42.37 16.65
C THR A 131 2.72 -41.14 15.74
N ALA A 132 2.90 -39.92 16.30
CA ALA A 132 2.87 -38.65 15.52
C ALA A 132 3.74 -37.60 16.22
N ARG A 133 4.47 -36.81 15.44
CA ARG A 133 5.22 -35.65 15.90
C ARG A 133 5.25 -34.53 14.88
N GLY A 134 5.46 -33.32 15.34
CA GLY A 134 5.53 -32.11 14.51
C GLY A 134 5.58 -30.85 15.34
N VAL A 135 5.30 -29.73 14.73
CA VAL A 135 5.03 -28.45 15.41
C VAL A 135 3.60 -28.01 15.15
N CYS A 136 2.98 -27.35 16.12
CA CYS A 136 1.71 -26.66 15.96
C CYS A 136 1.90 -25.16 16.21
N TRP A 137 1.10 -24.32 15.51
CA TRP A 137 1.21 -22.87 15.64
C TRP A 137 -0.14 -22.17 15.52
N SER A 138 -0.23 -21.01 16.17
CA SER A 138 -1.42 -20.15 16.19
C SER A 138 -1.01 -18.70 16.35
N LYS A 139 -1.91 -17.76 16.01
CA LYS A 139 -1.77 -16.33 16.32
C LYS A 139 -2.05 -16.03 17.80
N SER A 140 -2.70 -16.95 18.50
CA SER A 140 -3.00 -16.85 19.92
C SER A 140 -2.05 -17.75 20.74
N PRO A 141 -1.73 -17.39 22.00
CA PRO A 141 -0.95 -18.26 22.90
C PRO A 141 -1.62 -19.62 23.10
N GLY A 142 -0.82 -20.63 23.38
CA GLY A 142 -1.29 -21.98 23.72
C GLY A 142 -1.65 -22.84 22.51
N PRO A 143 -0.89 -22.85 21.39
CA PRO A 143 -1.23 -23.68 20.23
C PRO A 143 -1.26 -25.17 20.60
N THR A 144 -2.17 -25.89 19.98
CA THR A 144 -2.41 -27.32 20.14
C THR A 144 -2.45 -28.01 18.79
N THR A 145 -2.54 -29.34 18.78
CA THR A 145 -2.75 -30.13 17.55
C THR A 145 -4.09 -29.90 16.86
N GLY A 146 -5.01 -29.14 17.47
CA GLY A 146 -6.23 -28.64 16.83
C GLY A 146 -6.02 -27.42 15.92
N ASP A 147 -4.90 -26.71 16.11
CA ASP A 147 -4.51 -25.56 15.29
C ASP A 147 -3.73 -26.00 14.04
N SER A 148 -3.13 -25.05 13.31
CA SER A 148 -2.21 -25.36 12.22
C SER A 148 -1.04 -26.18 12.73
N LYS A 149 -0.66 -27.21 11.97
CA LYS A 149 0.43 -28.10 12.37
C LYS A 149 1.16 -28.75 11.19
N THR A 150 2.39 -29.20 11.47
CA THR A 150 3.12 -30.12 10.56
C THR A 150 2.94 -31.56 11.04
N SER A 151 3.26 -32.51 10.16
CA SER A 151 3.43 -33.92 10.49
C SER A 151 4.84 -34.35 10.04
N ASN A 152 5.68 -34.71 10.99
CA ASN A 152 7.11 -34.97 10.77
C ASN A 152 7.48 -36.43 11.13
N GLY A 153 6.53 -37.36 10.94
CA GLY A 153 6.74 -38.78 11.15
C GLY A 153 6.48 -39.26 12.58
N THR A 154 7.23 -40.28 13.03
CA THR A 154 7.06 -41.01 14.25
C THR A 154 8.40 -41.20 15.00
N GLY A 155 8.38 -41.76 16.21
CA GLY A 155 9.57 -42.13 16.99
C GLY A 155 10.28 -40.96 17.66
N PRO A 156 11.36 -41.28 18.44
CA PRO A 156 12.12 -40.31 19.21
C PRO A 156 13.13 -39.50 18.37
N GLY A 157 13.85 -38.58 19.04
CA GLY A 157 14.94 -37.80 18.47
C GLY A 157 14.55 -36.48 17.88
N ILE A 158 15.51 -35.83 17.22
CA ILE A 158 15.39 -34.51 16.62
C ILE A 158 14.58 -34.56 15.30
N PHE A 159 13.75 -33.55 15.08
CA PHE A 159 13.05 -33.36 13.81
C PHE A 159 12.97 -31.90 13.46
N THR A 160 12.87 -31.60 12.17
CA THR A 160 12.71 -30.24 11.61
C THR A 160 11.36 -30.11 10.97
N SER A 161 10.75 -28.94 11.12
CA SER A 161 9.42 -28.60 10.60
C SER A 161 9.48 -27.31 9.80
N ASN A 162 8.96 -27.34 8.57
CA ASN A 162 8.73 -26.15 7.77
C ASN A 162 7.32 -25.61 8.04
N ILE A 163 7.24 -24.46 8.68
CA ILE A 163 6.00 -23.74 8.95
C ILE A 163 5.71 -22.87 7.74
N THR A 164 4.54 -23.01 7.11
CA THR A 164 4.14 -22.30 5.88
C THR A 164 2.74 -21.72 6.00
N GLY A 165 2.32 -20.89 5.02
CA GLY A 165 0.99 -20.26 5.04
C GLY A 165 0.84 -19.16 6.07
N LEU A 166 1.96 -18.55 6.50
CA LEU A 166 1.96 -17.45 7.45
C LEU A 166 1.58 -16.12 6.77
N THR A 167 1.12 -15.17 7.57
CA THR A 167 0.88 -13.79 7.18
C THR A 167 2.07 -12.94 7.59
N GLY A 168 2.53 -12.04 6.71
CA GLY A 168 3.64 -11.13 7.01
C GLY A 168 3.31 -10.17 8.15
N ASN A 169 4.34 -9.69 8.84
CA ASN A 169 4.26 -8.82 10.00
C ASN A 169 3.25 -9.31 11.06
N THR A 170 3.25 -10.62 11.34
CA THR A 170 2.28 -11.24 12.24
C THR A 170 3.00 -12.07 13.30
N LYS A 171 2.58 -11.94 14.56
CA LYS A 171 3.09 -12.74 15.67
C LYS A 171 2.45 -14.12 15.67
N TYR A 172 3.27 -15.15 15.81
CA TYR A 172 2.88 -16.54 15.95
C TYR A 172 3.50 -17.19 17.18
N TYR A 173 2.75 -18.06 17.83
CA TYR A 173 3.19 -18.91 18.92
C TYR A 173 3.34 -20.33 18.39
N VAL A 174 4.37 -21.06 18.83
CA VAL A 174 4.76 -22.37 18.31
C VAL A 174 5.10 -23.31 19.45
N LYS A 175 4.64 -24.56 19.33
CA LYS A 175 5.05 -25.68 20.19
C LYS A 175 5.36 -26.91 19.37
N ALA A 176 6.42 -27.63 19.70
CA ALA A 176 6.57 -29.00 19.25
C ALA A 176 5.53 -29.90 19.94
N TYR A 177 5.06 -30.93 19.25
CA TYR A 177 4.18 -31.94 19.84
C TYR A 177 4.63 -33.37 19.54
N ALA A 178 4.30 -34.27 20.44
CA ALA A 178 4.44 -35.70 20.25
C ALA A 178 3.25 -36.44 20.84
N THR A 179 2.74 -37.44 20.13
CA THR A 179 1.57 -38.25 20.53
C THR A 179 1.98 -39.70 20.67
N ASN A 180 1.67 -40.31 21.79
CA ASN A 180 1.74 -41.77 22.02
C ASN A 180 0.35 -42.26 22.49
N ILE A 181 0.25 -43.52 22.91
CA ILE A 181 -1.03 -44.10 23.33
C ILE A 181 -1.67 -43.39 24.54
N THR A 182 -0.86 -42.73 25.39
CA THR A 182 -1.33 -42.01 26.57
C THR A 182 -1.91 -40.66 26.25
N GLY A 183 -1.48 -40.04 25.11
CA GLY A 183 -1.95 -38.73 24.67
C GLY A 183 -0.88 -37.91 23.99
N THR A 184 -1.20 -36.62 23.77
CA THR A 184 -0.31 -35.66 23.16
C THR A 184 0.36 -34.80 24.25
N SER A 185 1.68 -34.68 24.17
CA SER A 185 2.47 -33.73 24.96
C SER A 185 3.07 -32.65 24.06
N TYR A 186 3.42 -31.53 24.68
CA TYR A 186 3.94 -30.36 24.00
C TYR A 186 5.25 -29.91 24.64
N GLY A 187 6.18 -29.43 23.82
CA GLY A 187 7.37 -28.72 24.26
C GLY A 187 7.04 -27.31 24.74
N GLU A 188 8.07 -26.59 25.21
CA GLU A 188 7.90 -25.21 25.63
C GLU A 188 7.36 -24.33 24.49
N GLU A 189 6.51 -23.35 24.84
CA GLU A 189 6.01 -22.37 23.91
C GLU A 189 7.06 -21.31 23.57
N ILE A 190 7.27 -21.10 22.30
CA ILE A 190 8.09 -20.00 21.78
C ILE A 190 7.25 -19.15 20.83
N TRP A 191 7.70 -17.93 20.55
CA TRP A 191 7.01 -17.05 19.61
C TRP A 191 8.00 -16.35 18.67
N PHE A 192 7.48 -15.89 17.56
CA PHE A 192 8.21 -15.07 16.59
C PHE A 192 7.26 -14.13 15.85
N VAL A 193 7.81 -13.15 15.14
CA VAL A 193 7.07 -12.27 14.19
C VAL A 193 7.63 -12.52 12.81
N THR A 194 6.74 -12.73 11.84
CA THR A 194 7.13 -12.86 10.43
C THR A 194 7.69 -11.55 9.90
N SER A 195 8.50 -11.62 8.83
CA SER A 195 9.15 -10.45 8.23
C SER A 195 8.13 -9.40 7.78
N PRO A 196 8.51 -8.10 7.79
CA PRO A 196 7.67 -7.01 7.33
C PRO A 196 7.21 -7.17 5.89
N VAL A 197 6.10 -6.52 5.52
CA VAL A 197 5.60 -6.40 4.16
C VAL A 197 5.83 -4.99 3.61
N LEU A 198 5.59 -4.79 2.32
CA LEU A 198 5.67 -3.47 1.70
C LEU A 198 4.68 -2.49 2.36
N PRO A 199 5.00 -1.18 2.39
CA PRO A 199 4.09 -0.14 2.83
C PRO A 199 2.78 -0.11 2.02
N THR A 200 1.74 0.47 2.61
CA THR A 200 0.52 0.83 1.88
C THR A 200 0.50 2.34 1.69
N ILE A 201 0.38 2.78 0.43
CA ILE A 201 0.46 4.20 0.06
C ILE A 201 -0.53 4.53 -1.05
N THR A 202 -1.08 5.75 -1.02
CA THR A 202 -1.92 6.33 -2.08
C THR A 202 -1.26 7.57 -2.67
N THR A 203 -1.48 7.82 -3.97
CA THR A 203 -1.06 9.05 -4.65
C THR A 203 -2.20 10.06 -4.60
N ASN A 204 -1.93 11.28 -4.11
CA ASN A 204 -2.87 12.40 -4.11
C ASN A 204 -3.03 12.99 -5.52
N LEU A 205 -4.03 13.86 -5.69
CA LEU A 205 -4.16 14.65 -6.91
C LEU A 205 -2.92 15.54 -7.10
N ILE A 206 -2.52 15.70 -8.37
CA ILE A 206 -1.42 16.57 -8.76
C ILE A 206 -2.01 17.79 -9.41
N THR A 207 -1.59 18.97 -8.94
CA THR A 207 -2.04 20.26 -9.46
C THR A 207 -0.85 20.98 -10.09
N PRO A 208 -0.86 21.26 -11.39
CA PRO A 208 0.15 22.12 -12.01
C PRO A 208 0.04 23.52 -11.40
N THR A 209 1.19 24.11 -11.07
CA THR A 209 1.29 25.46 -10.50
C THR A 209 1.93 26.45 -11.46
N SER A 210 2.60 25.95 -12.50
CA SER A 210 3.17 26.73 -13.58
C SER A 210 3.49 25.85 -14.80
N THR A 211 4.18 26.44 -15.79
CA THR A 211 4.73 25.72 -16.94
C THR A 211 5.81 24.69 -16.55
N THR A 212 6.46 24.83 -15.39
CA THR A 212 7.63 24.03 -14.99
C THR A 212 7.52 23.42 -13.59
N THR A 213 6.41 23.67 -12.88
CA THR A 213 6.18 23.20 -11.50
C THR A 213 4.79 22.63 -11.30
N ALA A 214 4.66 21.74 -10.33
CA ALA A 214 3.39 21.20 -9.85
C ALA A 214 3.48 20.86 -8.36
N THR A 215 2.34 20.77 -7.69
CA THR A 215 2.23 20.26 -6.32
C THR A 215 1.46 18.95 -6.30
N GLY A 216 1.82 18.08 -5.39
CA GLY A 216 1.20 16.76 -5.23
C GLY A 216 1.50 16.19 -3.86
N GLY A 217 1.59 14.87 -3.77
CA GLY A 217 1.93 14.16 -2.54
C GLY A 217 1.29 12.79 -2.46
N GLY A 218 1.19 12.27 -1.25
CA GLY A 218 0.59 10.97 -0.98
C GLY A 218 0.20 10.81 0.48
N ASP A 219 -0.36 9.63 0.77
CA ASP A 219 -0.66 9.20 2.15
C ASP A 219 -0.14 7.78 2.36
N VAL A 220 0.80 7.62 3.29
CA VAL A 220 1.29 6.32 3.74
C VAL A 220 0.40 5.83 4.87
N THR A 221 -0.56 4.97 4.55
CA THR A 221 -1.59 4.50 5.48
C THR A 221 -1.12 3.34 6.36
N ALA A 222 -0.06 2.60 5.96
CA ALA A 222 0.56 1.57 6.78
C ALA A 222 2.05 1.41 6.43
N ASP A 223 2.87 1.17 7.45
CA ASP A 223 4.32 0.98 7.32
C ASP A 223 4.72 -0.46 6.95
N GLY A 224 3.76 -1.39 6.92
CA GLY A 224 4.02 -2.81 6.66
C GLY A 224 4.78 -3.54 7.78
N GLY A 225 4.87 -2.93 8.97
CA GLY A 225 5.58 -3.47 10.14
C GLY A 225 7.07 -3.16 10.18
N ALA A 226 7.52 -2.21 9.38
CA ALA A 226 8.87 -1.66 9.44
C ALA A 226 8.85 -0.16 9.15
N PHE A 227 9.73 0.58 9.80
CA PHE A 227 9.83 2.03 9.67
C PHE A 227 10.01 2.47 8.21
N ILE A 228 9.25 3.49 7.79
CA ILE A 228 9.39 4.12 6.48
C ILE A 228 10.63 5.01 6.50
N THR A 229 11.65 4.60 5.76
CA THR A 229 12.93 5.31 5.69
C THR A 229 12.92 6.49 4.71
N GLU A 230 12.10 6.40 3.67
CA GLU A 230 11.97 7.44 2.64
C GLU A 230 10.56 7.42 2.03
N ARG A 231 9.98 8.60 1.79
CA ARG A 231 8.74 8.79 1.05
C ARG A 231 8.81 10.03 0.18
N GLY A 232 8.01 10.07 -0.89
CA GLY A 232 7.96 11.16 -1.84
C GLY A 232 7.06 10.84 -3.01
N VAL A 233 7.19 11.61 -4.09
CA VAL A 233 6.60 11.29 -5.39
C VAL A 233 7.68 11.06 -6.43
N CYS A 234 7.43 10.21 -7.40
CA CYS A 234 8.26 10.03 -8.58
C CYS A 234 7.44 10.30 -9.84
N TRP A 235 8.09 10.87 -10.87
CA TRP A 235 7.40 11.25 -12.11
C TRP A 235 8.22 10.99 -13.36
N SER A 236 7.51 10.81 -14.48
CA SER A 236 8.07 10.57 -15.82
C SER A 236 7.04 10.95 -16.88
N ILE A 237 7.46 11.09 -18.12
CA ILE A 237 6.55 11.15 -19.28
C ILE A 237 6.00 9.77 -19.68
N SER A 238 6.58 8.70 -19.15
CA SER A 238 6.12 7.31 -19.33
C SER A 238 5.30 6.86 -18.14
N ALA A 239 4.33 5.98 -18.37
CA ALA A 239 3.46 5.42 -17.34
C ALA A 239 4.23 4.60 -16.29
N ASN A 240 3.66 4.54 -15.08
CA ASN A 240 4.18 3.80 -13.94
C ASN A 240 5.62 4.20 -13.53
N PRO A 241 5.89 5.49 -13.27
CA PRO A 241 7.20 5.92 -12.81
C PRO A 241 7.61 5.22 -11.52
N THR A 242 8.93 5.05 -11.35
CA THR A 242 9.55 4.43 -10.17
C THR A 242 10.58 5.38 -9.57
N ILE A 243 11.15 5.03 -8.43
CA ILE A 243 12.21 5.83 -7.76
C ILE A 243 13.50 5.98 -8.58
N THR A 244 13.63 5.30 -9.73
CA THR A 244 14.74 5.47 -10.69
C THR A 244 14.51 6.65 -11.63
N ASN A 245 13.27 7.17 -11.73
CA ASN A 245 12.91 8.38 -12.46
C ASN A 245 13.15 9.63 -11.57
N SER A 246 12.74 10.80 -12.08
CA SER A 246 12.72 12.02 -11.26
C SER A 246 11.87 11.79 -10.02
N LYS A 247 12.32 12.27 -8.85
CA LYS A 247 11.61 12.10 -7.59
C LYS A 247 11.84 13.24 -6.61
N THR A 248 10.92 13.40 -5.67
CA THR A 248 11.13 14.16 -4.42
C THR A 248 11.53 13.21 -3.29
N ILE A 249 12.08 13.78 -2.21
CA ILE A 249 12.28 13.11 -0.92
C ILE A 249 11.61 14.00 0.12
N ASP A 250 10.45 13.56 0.63
CA ASP A 250 9.55 14.36 1.47
C ASP A 250 9.51 13.82 2.93
N GLY A 251 10.60 13.18 3.34
CA GLY A 251 10.81 12.71 4.69
C GLY A 251 10.58 11.21 4.88
N SER A 252 10.18 10.82 6.09
CA SER A 252 10.02 9.45 6.56
C SER A 252 8.74 9.28 7.36
N GLY A 253 8.42 8.05 7.79
CA GLY A 253 7.24 7.73 8.60
C GLY A 253 5.94 7.67 7.79
N THR A 254 4.83 7.40 8.50
CA THR A 254 3.46 7.29 7.94
C THR A 254 2.75 8.64 7.86
N GLY A 255 1.56 8.66 7.23
CA GLY A 255 0.67 9.81 7.12
C GLY A 255 0.80 10.59 5.82
N ILE A 256 0.01 11.66 5.72
CA ILE A 256 -0.07 12.53 4.55
C ILE A 256 1.22 13.35 4.40
N PHE A 257 1.66 13.58 3.17
CA PHE A 257 2.77 14.47 2.83
C PHE A 257 2.48 15.24 1.54
N GLN A 258 3.12 16.38 1.40
CA GLN A 258 3.12 17.20 0.19
C GLN A 258 4.47 17.14 -0.50
N SER A 259 4.44 17.26 -1.82
CA SER A 259 5.59 17.24 -2.71
C SER A 259 5.53 18.42 -3.67
N ASN A 260 6.66 19.07 -3.89
CA ASN A 260 6.81 20.11 -4.91
C ASN A 260 7.62 19.54 -6.08
N LEU A 261 6.98 19.37 -7.21
CA LEU A 261 7.61 18.91 -8.45
C LEU A 261 8.16 20.13 -9.19
N ALA A 262 9.43 20.06 -9.60
CA ALA A 262 10.10 21.13 -10.32
C ALA A 262 10.89 20.58 -11.54
N GLY A 263 11.36 21.49 -12.41
CA GLY A 263 12.12 21.11 -13.60
C GLY A 263 11.27 20.42 -14.67
N LEU A 264 9.97 20.67 -14.67
CA LEU A 264 9.03 20.12 -15.65
C LEU A 264 9.14 20.90 -16.97
N THR A 265 8.69 20.29 -18.06
CA THR A 265 8.59 20.91 -19.37
C THR A 265 7.15 21.40 -19.58
N ALA A 266 7.01 22.59 -20.15
CA ALA A 266 5.68 23.19 -20.44
C ALA A 266 4.84 22.30 -21.38
N ASN A 267 3.52 22.36 -21.23
CA ASN A 267 2.53 21.64 -22.05
C ASN A 267 2.78 20.13 -22.16
N THR A 268 3.39 19.52 -21.14
CA THR A 268 3.82 18.11 -21.15
C THR A 268 2.95 17.29 -20.21
N LEU A 269 2.49 16.13 -20.70
CA LEU A 269 1.77 15.14 -19.88
C LEU A 269 2.81 14.36 -19.05
N TYR A 270 2.61 14.33 -17.75
CA TYR A 270 3.41 13.56 -16.79
C TYR A 270 2.55 12.50 -16.10
N HIS A 271 3.18 11.38 -15.81
CA HIS A 271 2.73 10.35 -14.89
C HIS A 271 3.42 10.54 -13.55
N VAL A 272 2.68 10.39 -12.45
CA VAL A 272 3.18 10.59 -11.09
C VAL A 272 2.65 9.48 -10.17
N ARG A 273 3.55 8.96 -9.33
CA ARG A 273 3.20 8.02 -8.26
C ARG A 273 3.83 8.47 -6.95
N ALA A 274 3.07 8.45 -5.87
CA ALA A 274 3.65 8.49 -4.54
C ALA A 274 4.41 7.18 -4.26
N TYR A 275 5.49 7.25 -3.51
CA TYR A 275 6.27 6.08 -3.09
C TYR A 275 6.62 6.13 -1.60
N ALA A 276 6.77 4.97 -1.00
CA ALA A 276 7.29 4.79 0.35
C ALA A 276 8.17 3.54 0.43
N THR A 277 9.29 3.63 1.14
CA THR A 277 10.28 2.56 1.27
C THR A 277 10.44 2.16 2.73
N ASN A 278 10.40 0.86 3.00
CA ASN A 278 10.78 0.25 4.27
C ASN A 278 11.81 -0.87 4.03
N SER A 279 12.14 -1.66 5.06
CA SER A 279 13.09 -2.77 4.94
C SER A 279 12.62 -3.93 4.04
N ALA A 280 11.33 -4.02 3.73
CA ALA A 280 10.78 -5.00 2.78
C ALA A 280 10.89 -4.53 1.32
N GLY A 281 11.07 -3.23 1.06
CA GLY A 281 11.20 -2.63 -0.26
C GLY A 281 10.37 -1.36 -0.44
N THR A 282 10.18 -0.94 -1.70
CA THR A 282 9.43 0.25 -2.08
C THR A 282 8.05 -0.10 -2.62
N ALA A 283 7.03 0.54 -2.06
CA ALA A 283 5.66 0.51 -2.56
C ALA A 283 5.35 1.80 -3.33
N TYR A 284 4.40 1.71 -4.25
CA TYR A 284 3.94 2.84 -5.06
C TYR A 284 2.43 2.96 -5.00
N GLY A 285 1.93 4.19 -4.92
CA GLY A 285 0.53 4.52 -5.07
C GLY A 285 0.05 4.39 -6.53
N GLN A 286 -1.20 4.75 -6.77
CA GLN A 286 -1.79 4.72 -8.12
C GLN A 286 -1.04 5.68 -9.05
N ASP A 287 -0.89 5.30 -10.33
CA ASP A 287 -0.39 6.18 -11.38
C ASP A 287 -1.45 7.23 -11.70
N ARG A 288 -1.10 8.50 -11.52
CA ARG A 288 -1.93 9.66 -11.85
C ARG A 288 -1.25 10.50 -12.90
N THR A 289 -2.04 11.15 -13.73
CA THR A 289 -1.54 12.03 -14.78
C THR A 289 -1.90 13.48 -14.50
N PHE A 290 -1.05 14.39 -14.93
CA PHE A 290 -1.33 15.81 -15.03
C PHE A 290 -0.59 16.39 -16.24
N ARG A 291 -1.04 17.53 -16.73
CA ARG A 291 -0.35 18.27 -17.79
C ARG A 291 0.08 19.62 -17.23
N THR A 292 1.35 19.98 -17.44
CA THR A 292 1.85 21.33 -17.14
C THR A 292 1.20 22.38 -18.05
N ASP A 293 1.20 23.63 -17.58
CA ASP A 293 0.59 24.72 -18.34
C ASP A 293 1.34 24.95 -19.68
N PRO A 294 0.64 25.28 -20.74
CA PRO A 294 1.28 25.74 -21.97
C PRO A 294 1.87 27.16 -21.79
N VAL A 295 2.89 27.48 -22.55
CA VAL A 295 3.44 28.85 -22.61
C VAL A 295 2.59 29.72 -23.52
N THR A 296 2.16 29.19 -24.68
CA THR A 296 1.32 29.85 -25.66
C THR A 296 0.25 28.90 -26.21
N ILE A 297 -0.81 29.48 -26.75
CA ILE A 297 -1.84 28.77 -27.54
C ILE A 297 -2.05 29.51 -28.85
N ASN A 298 -2.51 28.80 -29.88
CA ASN A 298 -2.79 29.37 -31.19
C ASN A 298 -4.27 29.23 -31.55
N ASP A 299 -4.82 30.26 -32.15
CA ASP A 299 -6.16 30.20 -32.80
C ASP A 299 -6.10 29.53 -34.19
N TYR A 300 -7.24 29.42 -34.85
CA TYR A 300 -7.33 28.81 -36.18
C TYR A 300 -6.55 29.60 -37.26
N ASP A 301 -6.42 30.91 -37.11
CA ASP A 301 -5.69 31.77 -38.05
C ASP A 301 -4.18 31.74 -37.80
N GLY A 302 -3.69 31.00 -36.79
CA GLY A 302 -2.28 30.90 -36.41
C GLY A 302 -1.79 32.05 -35.52
N ASN A 303 -2.66 32.94 -35.03
CA ASN A 303 -2.27 33.95 -34.07
C ASN A 303 -1.92 33.27 -32.74
N SER A 304 -0.77 33.63 -32.16
CA SER A 304 -0.29 33.12 -30.88
C SER A 304 -0.70 34.05 -29.74
N TYR A 305 -1.11 33.47 -28.63
CA TYR A 305 -1.47 34.13 -27.35
C TYR A 305 -0.67 33.53 -26.23
N SER A 306 -0.08 34.37 -25.37
CA SER A 306 0.55 33.91 -24.14
C SER A 306 -0.52 33.34 -23.19
N VAL A 307 -0.12 32.33 -22.43
CA VAL A 307 -0.98 31.74 -21.37
C VAL A 307 -0.46 32.21 -20.02
N ILE A 308 -1.35 32.83 -19.27
CA ILE A 308 -1.07 33.32 -17.92
C ILE A 308 -1.94 32.59 -16.91
N ARG A 309 -1.39 32.36 -15.71
CA ARG A 309 -2.15 31.78 -14.61
C ARG A 309 -2.51 32.87 -13.60
N ILE A 310 -3.80 33.00 -13.30
CA ILE A 310 -4.30 33.89 -12.24
C ILE A 310 -5.12 33.04 -11.27
N GLY A 311 -4.60 32.82 -10.07
CA GLY A 311 -5.17 31.84 -9.15
C GLY A 311 -5.22 30.43 -9.77
N ASN A 312 -6.39 29.84 -9.83
CA ASN A 312 -6.61 28.52 -10.41
C ASN A 312 -7.04 28.56 -11.88
N GLN A 313 -7.14 29.74 -12.49
CA GLN A 313 -7.58 29.91 -13.88
C GLN A 313 -6.37 30.15 -14.81
N LEU A 314 -6.47 29.63 -16.04
CA LEU A 314 -5.57 30.00 -17.14
C LEU A 314 -6.31 30.91 -18.11
N TRP A 315 -5.69 32.06 -18.42
CA TRP A 315 -6.23 33.09 -19.30
C TRP A 315 -5.31 33.32 -20.49
N THR A 316 -5.86 33.84 -21.61
CA THR A 316 -5.04 34.45 -22.65
C THR A 316 -4.48 35.79 -22.15
N GLY A 317 -3.17 36.02 -22.33
CA GLY A 317 -2.51 37.28 -21.96
C GLY A 317 -2.88 38.44 -22.89
N GLU A 318 -3.37 38.14 -24.07
CA GLU A 318 -3.78 39.15 -25.10
C GLU A 318 -5.26 38.99 -25.43
N ASN A 319 -5.85 40.08 -25.95
CA ASN A 319 -7.19 40.05 -26.52
C ASN A 319 -7.22 39.20 -27.79
N LEU A 320 -8.32 38.47 -27.97
CA LEU A 320 -8.52 37.62 -29.15
C LEU A 320 -8.51 38.44 -30.46
N LYS A 321 -7.86 37.91 -31.49
CA LYS A 321 -7.73 38.56 -32.81
C LYS A 321 -8.03 37.61 -33.99
N THR A 322 -8.72 36.47 -33.68
CA THR A 322 -9.12 35.50 -34.69
C THR A 322 -10.22 36.06 -35.60
N THR A 323 -10.18 35.67 -36.87
CA THR A 323 -11.21 35.97 -37.86
C THR A 323 -12.08 34.75 -38.18
N ARG A 324 -11.76 33.60 -37.51
CA ARG A 324 -12.44 32.32 -37.71
C ARG A 324 -12.74 31.65 -36.39
N TYR A 325 -13.77 30.86 -36.36
CA TYR A 325 -14.02 29.92 -35.30
C TYR A 325 -13.01 28.74 -35.31
N VAL A 326 -12.91 28.02 -34.22
CA VAL A 326 -12.04 26.82 -34.10
C VAL A 326 -12.34 25.76 -35.17
N THR A 327 -13.54 25.76 -35.73
CA THR A 327 -13.96 24.89 -36.85
C THR A 327 -13.45 25.32 -38.21
N GLY A 328 -12.80 26.49 -38.29
CA GLY A 328 -12.38 27.11 -39.56
C GLY A 328 -13.42 27.98 -40.24
N THR A 329 -14.65 28.03 -39.73
CA THR A 329 -15.73 28.86 -40.25
C THR A 329 -15.38 30.34 -40.08
N ALA A 330 -15.42 31.13 -41.14
CA ALA A 330 -15.10 32.56 -41.11
C ALA A 330 -16.19 33.35 -40.34
N ILE A 331 -15.75 34.33 -39.56
CA ILE A 331 -16.60 35.33 -38.93
C ILE A 331 -16.67 36.52 -39.89
N PRO A 332 -17.84 37.04 -40.25
CA PRO A 332 -17.93 38.17 -41.13
C PRO A 332 -17.27 39.43 -40.55
N ILE A 333 -16.38 40.08 -41.32
CA ILE A 333 -15.91 41.43 -41.02
C ILE A 333 -16.96 42.43 -41.46
N VAL A 334 -17.35 43.36 -40.56
CA VAL A 334 -18.39 44.35 -40.85
C VAL A 334 -17.83 45.74 -40.54
N THR A 335 -17.55 46.52 -41.59
CA THR A 335 -16.95 47.87 -41.47
C THR A 335 -17.97 48.97 -41.61
N ASP A 336 -19.05 48.75 -42.37
CA ASP A 336 -20.14 49.72 -42.55
C ASP A 336 -20.95 49.87 -41.27
N ASN A 337 -21.36 51.11 -40.94
CA ASN A 337 -22.05 51.39 -39.68
C ASN A 337 -23.52 50.94 -39.71
N ASP A 338 -24.22 51.12 -40.82
CA ASP A 338 -25.60 50.69 -40.93
C ASP A 338 -25.72 49.18 -40.96
N ALA A 339 -24.81 48.52 -41.69
CA ALA A 339 -24.69 47.06 -41.65
C ALA A 339 -24.40 46.52 -40.23
N TRP A 340 -23.52 47.19 -39.46
CA TRP A 340 -23.23 46.83 -38.05
C TRP A 340 -24.49 47.00 -37.19
N ASN A 341 -25.20 48.10 -37.31
CA ASN A 341 -26.42 48.35 -36.54
C ASN A 341 -27.53 47.34 -36.85
N ALA A 342 -27.58 46.83 -38.08
CA ALA A 342 -28.55 45.82 -38.48
C ALA A 342 -28.20 44.40 -37.97
N LEU A 343 -26.98 44.13 -37.46
CA LEU A 343 -26.53 42.78 -37.11
C LEU A 343 -27.37 42.13 -35.99
N THR A 344 -27.81 40.91 -36.24
CA THR A 344 -28.35 39.95 -35.27
C THR A 344 -27.64 38.61 -35.38
N THR A 345 -26.53 38.57 -36.11
CA THR A 345 -25.68 37.41 -36.40
C THR A 345 -24.22 37.74 -36.04
N PRO A 346 -23.32 36.74 -35.97
CA PRO A 346 -21.90 36.96 -35.70
C PRO A 346 -21.25 37.98 -36.63
N GLY A 347 -20.45 38.88 -36.05
CA GLY A 347 -19.65 39.85 -36.77
C GLY A 347 -18.48 40.38 -35.93
N TYR A 348 -17.42 40.82 -36.57
CA TYR A 348 -16.29 41.48 -35.93
C TYR A 348 -15.80 42.67 -36.76
N CYS A 349 -14.97 43.49 -36.12
CA CYS A 349 -14.24 44.57 -36.78
C CYS A 349 -12.93 44.84 -36.03
N TRP A 350 -12.06 45.64 -36.59
CA TRP A 350 -10.93 46.26 -35.89
C TRP A 350 -11.35 47.65 -35.39
N TYR A 351 -10.70 48.16 -34.33
CA TYR A 351 -10.99 49.53 -33.90
C TYR A 351 -10.78 50.50 -35.09
N ASP A 352 -11.72 51.44 -35.26
CA ASP A 352 -11.75 52.40 -36.37
C ASP A 352 -11.60 51.75 -37.77
N ASN A 353 -11.98 50.48 -37.89
CA ASN A 353 -11.83 49.63 -39.08
C ASN A 353 -10.40 49.58 -39.61
N ASN A 354 -9.38 49.89 -38.79
CA ASN A 354 -7.97 49.92 -39.17
C ASN A 354 -7.22 48.73 -38.61
N MET A 355 -7.16 47.65 -39.38
CA MET A 355 -6.48 46.40 -39.02
C MET A 355 -4.99 46.62 -38.75
N SER A 356 -4.29 47.37 -39.58
CA SER A 356 -2.84 47.54 -39.50
C SER A 356 -2.38 48.31 -38.27
N ALA A 357 -3.22 49.22 -37.73
CA ALA A 357 -2.93 49.98 -36.55
C ALA A 357 -3.30 49.26 -35.25
N TYR A 358 -4.34 48.44 -35.22
CA TYR A 358 -4.95 48.00 -33.96
C TYR A 358 -5.01 46.50 -33.72
N LYS A 359 -4.88 45.66 -34.79
CA LYS A 359 -4.97 44.19 -34.63
C LYS A 359 -4.02 43.63 -33.60
N ASP A 360 -2.75 43.97 -33.71
CA ASP A 360 -1.70 43.35 -32.90
C ASP A 360 -1.61 43.98 -31.50
N ILE A 361 -2.15 45.17 -31.29
CA ILE A 361 -2.16 45.86 -30.01
C ILE A 361 -3.42 45.50 -29.21
N TYR A 362 -4.59 45.76 -29.77
CA TYR A 362 -5.86 45.71 -29.03
C TYR A 362 -6.72 44.48 -29.36
N GLY A 363 -6.37 43.70 -30.40
CA GLY A 363 -7.20 42.61 -30.88
C GLY A 363 -8.42 43.05 -31.65
N ALA A 364 -9.36 42.15 -31.88
CA ALA A 364 -10.61 42.40 -32.56
C ALA A 364 -11.73 42.81 -31.60
N LEU A 365 -12.70 43.56 -32.13
CA LEU A 365 -13.97 43.87 -31.48
C LEU A 365 -15.06 42.99 -32.07
N TYR A 366 -15.61 42.09 -31.23
CA TYR A 366 -16.65 41.14 -31.64
C TYR A 366 -18.01 41.62 -31.13
N ASN A 367 -19.07 41.43 -31.92
CA ASN A 367 -20.41 41.52 -31.35
C ASN A 367 -20.67 40.27 -30.47
N TRP A 368 -21.66 40.33 -29.57
CA TRP A 368 -21.91 39.22 -28.66
C TRP A 368 -22.39 37.94 -29.36
N TYR A 369 -23.03 38.08 -30.56
CA TYR A 369 -23.44 36.90 -31.34
C TYR A 369 -22.25 36.06 -31.78
N ALA A 370 -21.09 36.68 -32.07
CA ALA A 370 -19.85 35.96 -32.35
C ALA A 370 -19.31 35.23 -31.11
N VAL A 371 -19.42 35.87 -29.95
CA VAL A 371 -18.97 35.28 -28.67
C VAL A 371 -19.84 34.09 -28.26
N ASN A 372 -21.14 34.21 -28.41
CA ASN A 372 -22.12 33.18 -28.03
C ASN A 372 -22.14 31.96 -28.97
N ALA A 373 -21.47 31.99 -30.09
CA ALA A 373 -21.36 30.83 -30.96
C ALA A 373 -20.62 29.62 -30.32
N GLY A 374 -20.00 29.82 -29.16
CA GLY A 374 -19.44 28.75 -28.29
C GLY A 374 -18.11 28.16 -28.76
N ASN A 375 -17.56 28.61 -29.90
CA ASN A 375 -16.34 28.06 -30.49
C ASN A 375 -15.39 29.13 -31.03
N LEU A 376 -15.43 30.35 -30.45
CA LEU A 376 -14.62 31.48 -30.85
C LEU A 376 -13.15 31.33 -30.37
N CYS A 377 -12.94 30.79 -29.20
CA CYS A 377 -11.62 30.60 -28.62
C CYS A 377 -10.89 29.36 -29.18
N PRO A 378 -9.56 29.24 -29.01
CA PRO A 378 -8.80 28.06 -29.37
C PRO A 378 -9.36 26.76 -28.74
N ALA A 379 -9.04 25.60 -29.33
CA ALA A 379 -9.52 24.30 -28.84
C ALA A 379 -9.15 24.05 -27.38
N GLY A 380 -10.11 23.66 -26.53
CA GLY A 380 -9.95 23.47 -25.08
C GLY A 380 -10.00 24.78 -24.29
N TRP A 381 -10.50 25.86 -24.91
CA TRP A 381 -10.69 27.19 -24.33
C TRP A 381 -12.07 27.75 -24.71
N HIS A 382 -12.65 28.52 -23.81
CA HIS A 382 -13.91 29.20 -24.02
C HIS A 382 -13.77 30.72 -23.83
N ALA A 383 -14.66 31.49 -24.46
CA ALA A 383 -14.79 32.92 -24.17
C ALA A 383 -15.24 33.11 -22.73
N SER A 384 -14.50 33.90 -21.96
CA SER A 384 -14.70 34.04 -20.52
C SER A 384 -16.19 34.28 -20.18
N THR A 385 -16.68 33.55 -19.19
CA THR A 385 -18.00 33.70 -18.59
C THR A 385 -18.01 34.83 -17.55
N ASP A 386 -19.17 35.24 -17.09
CA ASP A 386 -19.30 36.19 -15.99
C ASP A 386 -18.72 35.60 -14.68
N ASP A 387 -18.87 34.30 -14.45
CA ASP A 387 -18.34 33.60 -13.29
C ASP A 387 -16.82 33.51 -13.31
N ASP A 388 -16.19 33.36 -14.48
CA ASP A 388 -14.73 33.40 -14.62
C ASP A 388 -14.18 34.76 -14.15
N TRP A 389 -14.78 35.84 -14.56
CA TRP A 389 -14.41 37.17 -14.14
C TRP A 389 -14.68 37.43 -12.65
N ILE A 390 -15.75 36.85 -12.07
CA ILE A 390 -16.01 36.91 -10.64
C ILE A 390 -14.91 36.19 -9.87
N THR A 391 -14.53 34.99 -10.32
CA THR A 391 -13.45 34.20 -9.72
C THR A 391 -12.12 34.94 -9.78
N LEU A 392 -11.77 35.48 -10.94
CA LEU A 392 -10.58 36.31 -11.14
C LEU A 392 -10.59 37.54 -10.21
N ALA A 393 -11.69 38.30 -10.18
CA ALA A 393 -11.80 39.48 -9.34
C ALA A 393 -11.65 39.16 -7.85
N ASN A 394 -12.25 38.07 -7.37
CA ASN A 394 -12.14 37.63 -5.99
C ASN A 394 -10.69 37.25 -5.61
N TYR A 395 -9.97 36.59 -6.53
CA TYR A 395 -8.55 36.28 -6.32
C TYR A 395 -7.69 37.55 -6.18
N LEU A 396 -8.00 38.59 -6.97
CA LEU A 396 -7.27 39.87 -6.97
C LEU A 396 -7.75 40.89 -5.92
N GLY A 397 -8.41 40.44 -4.86
CA GLY A 397 -8.84 41.31 -3.76
C GLY A 397 -10.20 41.98 -3.92
N GLY A 398 -10.99 41.56 -4.90
CA GLY A 398 -12.33 42.05 -5.18
C GLY A 398 -12.40 43.09 -6.31
N GLN A 399 -13.63 43.43 -6.71
CA GLN A 399 -13.88 44.30 -7.87
C GLN A 399 -13.27 45.71 -7.74
N SER A 400 -13.11 46.23 -6.52
CA SER A 400 -12.53 47.58 -6.27
C SER A 400 -11.06 47.67 -6.65
N GLU A 401 -10.30 46.59 -6.55
CA GLU A 401 -8.84 46.53 -6.76
C GLU A 401 -8.43 45.80 -8.02
N ALA A 402 -9.21 44.83 -8.44
CA ALA A 402 -8.85 43.90 -9.53
C ALA A 402 -8.53 44.61 -10.86
N GLY A 403 -9.20 45.72 -11.18
CA GLY A 403 -8.96 46.46 -12.42
C GLY A 403 -7.54 47.07 -12.44
N GLY A 404 -7.04 47.53 -11.31
CA GLY A 404 -5.67 48.06 -11.15
C GLY A 404 -4.64 46.97 -11.37
N SER A 405 -4.79 45.81 -10.70
CA SER A 405 -3.90 44.64 -10.83
C SER A 405 -3.82 44.11 -12.25
N LEU A 406 -4.89 44.23 -13.04
CA LEU A 406 -4.96 43.72 -14.42
C LEU A 406 -4.37 44.67 -15.47
N LYS A 407 -4.33 46.00 -15.22
CA LYS A 407 -3.93 47.00 -16.22
C LYS A 407 -2.45 46.91 -16.57
N GLU A 408 -2.13 47.13 -17.86
CA GLU A 408 -0.77 47.44 -18.29
C GLU A 408 -0.18 48.61 -17.47
N MET A 409 1.04 48.49 -17.02
CA MET A 409 1.73 49.56 -16.29
C MET A 409 2.12 50.73 -17.21
N GLY A 410 2.13 51.93 -16.65
CA GLY A 410 2.51 53.13 -17.37
C GLY A 410 1.37 53.71 -18.24
N THR A 411 1.71 54.58 -19.21
CA THR A 411 0.78 55.35 -20.02
C THR A 411 1.02 55.18 -21.52
N SER A 412 1.70 54.11 -21.93
CA SER A 412 1.98 53.82 -23.35
C SER A 412 0.69 53.68 -24.16
N HIS A 413 -0.26 52.94 -23.63
CA HIS A 413 -1.55 52.73 -24.25
C HIS A 413 -2.69 53.40 -23.46
N TRP A 414 -2.58 53.57 -22.17
CA TRP A 414 -3.57 54.23 -21.28
C TRP A 414 -3.36 55.75 -21.19
N PHE A 415 -4.45 56.49 -21.06
CA PHE A 415 -4.34 57.88 -20.61
C PHE A 415 -3.79 57.99 -19.16
N SER A 416 -3.11 59.08 -18.86
CA SER A 416 -2.72 59.44 -17.51
C SER A 416 -3.97 59.80 -16.68
N PRO A 417 -4.01 59.35 -15.36
CA PRO A 417 -2.94 58.84 -14.54
C PRO A 417 -2.75 57.28 -14.56
N ASN A 418 -3.61 56.51 -15.24
CA ASN A 418 -3.63 55.03 -15.21
C ASN A 418 -3.60 54.50 -13.76
N THR A 419 -4.55 54.95 -12.96
CA THR A 419 -4.62 54.78 -11.49
C THR A 419 -4.56 53.29 -11.09
N GLY A 420 -3.62 52.91 -10.21
CA GLY A 420 -3.49 51.60 -9.62
C GLY A 420 -2.96 50.48 -10.58
N ALA A 421 -2.45 50.87 -11.77
CA ALA A 421 -1.92 49.91 -12.74
C ALA A 421 -0.67 49.18 -12.21
N ALA A 422 -0.77 47.88 -11.99
CA ALA A 422 0.29 47.02 -11.43
C ALA A 422 0.68 45.84 -12.35
N ASN A 423 -0.24 45.34 -13.17
CA ASN A 423 -0.04 44.17 -14.04
C ASN A 423 0.61 42.97 -13.34
N GLU A 424 0.17 42.66 -12.13
CA GLU A 424 0.80 41.71 -11.21
C GLU A 424 0.92 40.29 -11.81
N ASP A 425 -0.10 39.85 -12.54
CA ASP A 425 -0.18 38.49 -13.12
C ASP A 425 0.02 38.49 -14.65
N ASN A 426 0.58 39.57 -15.23
CA ASN A 426 0.81 39.73 -16.66
C ASN A 426 -0.47 39.64 -17.53
N PHE A 427 -1.62 39.99 -16.99
CA PHE A 427 -2.87 40.06 -17.75
C PHE A 427 -2.82 41.12 -18.86
N THR A 428 -2.12 42.20 -18.60
CA THR A 428 -1.85 43.29 -19.56
C THR A 428 -3.14 43.78 -20.23
N ALA A 429 -4.10 44.19 -19.39
CA ALA A 429 -5.35 44.75 -19.88
C ALA A 429 -5.04 46.06 -20.61
N LEU A 430 -5.49 46.15 -21.88
CA LEU A 430 -5.31 47.32 -22.75
C LEU A 430 -6.62 48.03 -23.00
N PRO A 431 -6.59 49.38 -23.15
CA PRO A 431 -7.77 50.22 -23.34
C PRO A 431 -8.17 50.27 -24.81
N GLY A 432 -8.64 49.12 -25.35
CA GLY A 432 -9.03 48.96 -26.75
C GLY A 432 -10.33 49.67 -27.18
N GLY A 433 -10.98 50.38 -26.26
CA GLY A 433 -12.27 50.99 -26.51
C GLY A 433 -13.36 50.00 -26.92
N TYR A 434 -14.36 50.46 -27.66
CA TYR A 434 -15.46 49.62 -28.12
C TYR A 434 -16.09 50.21 -29.39
N ARG A 435 -16.94 49.43 -30.06
CA ARG A 435 -17.82 49.90 -31.11
C ARG A 435 -19.27 49.92 -30.63
N PHE A 436 -19.94 51.06 -30.76
CA PHE A 436 -21.37 51.20 -30.48
C PHE A 436 -22.22 50.29 -31.41
N ASP A 437 -23.46 50.03 -31.00
CA ASP A 437 -24.48 49.42 -31.88
C ASP A 437 -24.79 50.29 -33.10
N SER A 438 -24.62 51.60 -33.00
CA SER A 438 -24.71 52.56 -34.15
C SER A 438 -23.51 52.47 -35.10
N GLY A 439 -22.48 51.68 -34.81
CA GLY A 439 -21.28 51.54 -35.62
C GLY A 439 -20.15 52.50 -35.31
N VAL A 440 -20.34 53.52 -34.46
CA VAL A 440 -19.31 54.48 -34.05
C VAL A 440 -18.35 53.89 -33.05
N PHE A 441 -17.06 54.28 -33.10
CA PHE A 441 -16.03 53.84 -32.18
C PHE A 441 -15.77 54.89 -31.09
N ASP A 442 -15.43 54.45 -29.86
CA ASP A 442 -15.14 55.36 -28.76
C ASP A 442 -14.24 54.74 -27.68
N ASN A 443 -13.77 55.54 -26.75
CA ASN A 443 -13.04 55.21 -25.53
C ASN A 443 -11.67 54.50 -25.72
N LEU A 444 -11.07 54.60 -26.93
CA LEU A 444 -9.69 54.17 -27.09
C LEU A 444 -8.77 54.93 -26.08
N ARG A 445 -7.82 54.22 -25.50
CA ARG A 445 -6.86 54.71 -24.48
C ARG A 445 -7.47 55.09 -23.14
N SER A 446 -8.80 55.17 -23.03
CA SER A 446 -9.48 55.50 -21.74
C SER A 446 -10.06 54.28 -21.04
N THR A 447 -10.57 53.31 -21.80
CA THR A 447 -11.28 52.16 -21.22
C THR A 447 -11.06 50.88 -22.02
N GLY A 448 -10.78 49.81 -21.33
CA GLY A 448 -10.83 48.45 -21.89
C GLY A 448 -12.17 47.78 -21.61
N TYR A 449 -12.71 47.09 -22.62
CA TYR A 449 -14.01 46.41 -22.55
C TYR A 449 -13.88 44.97 -23.00
N TRP A 450 -14.47 44.06 -22.22
CA TRP A 450 -14.45 42.61 -22.53
C TRP A 450 -15.84 42.02 -22.40
N TRP A 451 -16.32 41.37 -23.47
CA TRP A 451 -17.50 40.53 -23.38
C TRP A 451 -17.30 39.36 -22.41
N THR A 452 -18.39 38.98 -21.76
CA THR A 452 -18.53 37.63 -21.23
C THR A 452 -19.45 36.83 -22.17
N SER A 453 -19.32 35.50 -22.18
CA SER A 453 -20.23 34.63 -22.91
C SER A 453 -21.61 34.47 -22.25
N THR A 454 -21.79 35.10 -21.08
CA THR A 454 -23.02 35.00 -20.27
C THR A 454 -24.06 36.01 -20.73
N THR A 455 -25.23 35.53 -21.13
CA THR A 455 -26.37 36.39 -21.46
C THR A 455 -27.00 37.03 -20.22
N TYR A 456 -27.56 38.22 -20.35
CA TYR A 456 -28.35 38.86 -19.28
C TYR A 456 -29.85 38.87 -19.66
N THR A 457 -30.19 39.36 -20.85
CA THR A 457 -31.56 39.33 -21.40
C THR A 457 -31.53 38.82 -22.84
N SER A 458 -32.67 38.83 -23.50
CA SER A 458 -32.73 38.53 -24.93
C SER A 458 -31.88 39.50 -25.77
N SER A 459 -31.80 40.78 -25.39
CA SER A 459 -31.08 41.85 -26.12
C SER A 459 -29.70 42.17 -25.54
N ASP A 460 -29.42 41.86 -24.26
CA ASP A 460 -28.23 42.31 -23.53
C ASP A 460 -27.41 41.14 -22.97
N ALA A 461 -26.11 41.37 -22.82
CA ALA A 461 -25.18 40.43 -22.22
C ALA A 461 -24.25 41.12 -21.24
N TRP A 462 -23.66 40.33 -20.33
CA TRP A 462 -22.68 40.82 -19.36
C TRP A 462 -21.35 41.14 -20.03
N TYR A 463 -20.73 42.26 -19.58
CA TYR A 463 -19.37 42.63 -19.96
C TYR A 463 -18.60 43.18 -18.75
N ARG A 464 -17.31 43.28 -18.91
CA ARG A 464 -16.38 43.88 -17.96
C ARG A 464 -15.70 45.09 -18.56
N ASN A 465 -15.41 46.09 -17.75
CA ASN A 465 -14.59 47.20 -18.19
C ASN A 465 -13.68 47.73 -17.08
N ILE A 466 -12.58 48.32 -17.49
CA ILE A 466 -11.57 48.97 -16.63
C ILE A 466 -11.29 50.34 -17.17
N ASN A 467 -11.31 51.36 -16.34
CA ASN A 467 -11.06 52.74 -16.72
C ASN A 467 -9.61 53.18 -16.32
N TYR A 468 -9.08 54.16 -17.05
CA TYR A 468 -7.72 54.70 -16.80
C TYR A 468 -7.59 55.43 -15.45
N ASN A 469 -8.65 55.98 -14.90
CA ASN A 469 -8.64 56.85 -13.73
C ASN A 469 -9.04 56.18 -12.43
N GLU A 470 -9.22 54.89 -12.39
CA GLU A 470 -9.57 54.12 -11.19
C GLU A 470 -9.10 52.65 -11.26
N SER A 471 -9.05 51.96 -10.09
CA SER A 471 -8.61 50.55 -9.99
C SER A 471 -9.74 49.53 -10.11
N ARG A 472 -10.96 49.98 -10.28
CA ARG A 472 -12.14 49.09 -10.29
C ARG A 472 -12.29 48.29 -11.57
N LEU A 473 -12.61 47.00 -11.43
CA LEU A 473 -13.15 46.15 -12.49
C LEU A 473 -14.66 46.20 -12.46
N PHE A 474 -15.25 46.91 -13.41
CA PHE A 474 -16.70 47.09 -13.50
C PHE A 474 -17.38 45.85 -14.11
N ARG A 475 -18.57 45.56 -13.63
CA ARG A 475 -19.51 44.57 -14.19
C ARG A 475 -20.80 45.27 -14.59
N ALA A 476 -21.14 45.19 -15.85
CA ALA A 476 -22.35 45.85 -16.38
C ALA A 476 -22.90 45.05 -17.56
N THR A 477 -24.03 45.50 -18.13
CA THR A 477 -24.70 44.90 -19.28
C THR A 477 -24.75 45.87 -20.45
N LYS A 478 -24.70 45.33 -21.66
CA LYS A 478 -24.79 46.09 -22.92
C LYS A 478 -25.56 45.28 -23.95
N ASN A 479 -26.13 46.03 -24.94
CA ASN A 479 -26.78 45.43 -26.10
C ASN A 479 -25.80 44.53 -26.86
N LYS A 480 -26.25 43.37 -27.25
CA LYS A 480 -25.47 42.32 -27.94
C LYS A 480 -24.84 42.75 -29.27
N LYS A 481 -25.26 43.87 -29.83
CA LYS A 481 -24.69 44.47 -31.04
C LYS A 481 -23.40 45.25 -30.81
N PHE A 482 -23.11 45.67 -29.58
CA PHE A 482 -21.84 46.35 -29.29
C PHE A 482 -20.62 45.49 -29.64
N GLY A 483 -19.54 46.13 -30.03
CA GLY A 483 -18.27 45.47 -30.30
C GLY A 483 -17.32 45.62 -29.13
N HIS A 484 -16.95 44.51 -28.43
CA HIS A 484 -15.97 44.47 -27.36
C HIS A 484 -14.89 43.43 -27.62
N SER A 485 -13.76 43.58 -26.95
CA SER A 485 -12.70 42.58 -26.95
C SER A 485 -13.16 41.28 -26.26
N VAL A 486 -12.39 40.20 -26.44
CA VAL A 486 -12.61 38.91 -25.81
C VAL A 486 -11.32 38.38 -25.24
N ARG A 487 -11.40 37.78 -24.04
CA ARG A 487 -10.36 36.96 -23.44
C ARG A 487 -10.87 35.53 -23.27
N CYS A 488 -9.99 34.58 -23.51
CA CYS A 488 -10.32 33.19 -23.38
C CYS A 488 -9.80 32.62 -22.06
N VAL A 489 -10.55 31.66 -21.50
CA VAL A 489 -10.23 30.89 -20.31
C VAL A 489 -10.17 29.42 -20.68
N ARG A 490 -9.27 28.66 -20.07
CA ARG A 490 -9.13 27.22 -20.30
C ARG A 490 -10.29 26.44 -19.65
N ASP A 491 -10.82 25.44 -20.37
CA ASP A 491 -11.86 24.53 -19.92
C ASP A 491 -11.44 23.63 -18.75
#